data_72a26e53a58a4ce44d7ea978d337d970
#
_entry.id   72a26e53a58a4ce44d7ea978d337d970
#
_cell.length_a   1.000
_cell.length_b   1.000
_cell.length_c   1.000
_cell.angle_alpha   90.00
_cell.angle_beta   90.00
_cell.angle_gamma   90.00
#
_symmetry.space_group_name_H-M   'P 1'
#
loop_
_entity.id
_entity.type
_entity.pdbx_description
1 polymer ?
#
loop_
_entity_poly.entity_id
_entity_poly.type
_entity_poly.pdbx_seq_one_letter_code
_entity_poly.pdbx_strand_id
1 'polypeptide(L)'
;MIDCHTHLKAHDAEAGTRLLNHAAAAGVEAIAIAVVSELAGPGGNPAALVAKARHPKQIFLFAGLDYSALTQEVDHRLTLSLGRQVERLRALGSDGVKMLTGKPNVRRSSGIALDSPVYEGCFARLEALGMPLLWHVNDPEEFWDPERAPEWATAPGWIYDERFPTKESLYAECGRVLERHPNLKVIFAHFYFLSADLKRAGELLDRFPQVCLDLAPGIEMFHNFSADVEGAREFFVRYQDRILFGTDLVEDSPASRIEVVRRCLETADVFHVPTNEPLFWPDHRTTLRGLALPADALAKIYGGNFRRLIGAEPRPLDREAVRKELERLAAISDDLGVSPNVAREMAQAFS
;
A
#
# COMPACT_ATOMS: atom_id res chain seq x y z
N MET A 1 15.86 9.27 -0.72
CA MET A 1 15.05 8.02 -0.81
C MET A 1 13.61 8.38 -1.14
N ILE A 2 12.85 7.43 -1.76
CA ILE A 2 11.39 7.55 -1.95
C ILE A 2 10.74 6.42 -1.15
N ASP A 3 9.82 6.78 -0.25
CA ASP A 3 8.99 5.80 0.46
C ASP A 3 7.73 5.52 -0.37
N CYS A 4 7.63 4.30 -0.89
CA CYS A 4 6.54 3.93 -1.81
C CYS A 4 5.24 3.54 -1.11
N HIS A 5 5.22 3.44 0.22
CA HIS A 5 4.07 2.95 0.98
C HIS A 5 3.93 3.68 2.31
N THR A 6 3.15 4.74 2.30
CA THR A 6 2.79 5.52 3.48
C THR A 6 1.28 5.76 3.49
N HIS A 7 0.71 6.10 4.64
CA HIS A 7 -0.72 6.36 4.78
C HIS A 7 -0.99 7.68 5.50
N LEU A 8 -2.15 8.26 5.29
CA LEU A 8 -2.69 9.31 6.16
C LEU A 8 -3.62 8.67 7.18
N LYS A 9 -3.32 8.87 8.46
CA LYS A 9 -4.19 8.49 9.58
C LYS A 9 -5.19 9.59 9.89
N ALA A 10 -4.74 10.84 9.92
CA ALA A 10 -5.61 11.99 10.03
C ALA A 10 -6.11 12.43 8.64
N HIS A 11 -7.37 12.79 8.56
CA HIS A 11 -7.99 13.25 7.32
C HIS A 11 -8.22 14.77 7.33
N ASP A 12 -7.24 15.52 7.84
CA ASP A 12 -7.22 17.00 7.79
C ASP A 12 -6.26 17.53 6.72
N ALA A 13 -6.36 18.82 6.44
CA ALA A 13 -5.59 19.45 5.37
C ALA A 13 -4.07 19.53 5.62
N GLU A 14 -3.60 19.33 6.86
CA GLU A 14 -2.18 19.37 7.23
C GLU A 14 -1.55 17.98 7.39
N ALA A 15 -2.36 16.91 7.33
CA ALA A 15 -1.90 15.54 7.54
C ALA A 15 -0.72 15.17 6.62
N GLY A 16 -0.84 15.49 5.31
CA GLY A 16 0.24 15.22 4.34
C GLY A 16 1.52 16.00 4.63
N THR A 17 1.41 17.24 5.13
CA THR A 17 2.58 18.05 5.52
C THR A 17 3.27 17.45 6.74
N ARG A 18 2.50 17.01 7.74
CA ARG A 18 3.06 16.33 8.94
C ARG A 18 3.77 15.04 8.54
N LEU A 19 3.14 14.20 7.73
CA LEU A 19 3.72 12.95 7.26
C LEU A 19 5.01 13.17 6.46
N LEU A 20 5.01 14.14 5.52
CA LEU A 20 6.19 14.46 4.73
C LEU A 20 7.34 14.97 5.61
N ASN A 21 7.06 15.85 6.57
CA ASN A 21 8.08 16.36 7.49
C ASN A 21 8.66 15.22 8.36
N HIS A 22 7.81 14.31 8.81
CA HIS A 22 8.24 13.14 9.56
C HIS A 22 9.18 12.25 8.74
N ALA A 23 8.83 11.93 7.50
CA ALA A 23 9.66 11.15 6.58
C ALA A 23 10.99 11.88 6.21
N ALA A 24 10.91 13.19 5.98
CA ALA A 24 12.06 14.01 5.63
C ALA A 24 13.12 14.07 6.74
N ALA A 25 12.72 14.04 8.01
CA ALA A 25 13.63 13.99 9.17
C ALA A 25 14.54 12.75 9.14
N ALA A 26 14.11 11.65 8.50
CA ALA A 26 14.90 10.43 8.30
C ALA A 26 15.56 10.34 6.90
N GLY A 27 15.61 11.44 6.13
CA GLY A 27 16.26 11.50 4.81
C GLY A 27 15.42 10.97 3.65
N VAL A 28 14.10 10.83 3.81
CA VAL A 28 13.17 10.52 2.71
C VAL A 28 12.83 11.82 1.99
N GLU A 29 13.07 11.88 0.68
CA GLU A 29 12.88 13.07 -0.14
C GLU A 29 11.47 13.20 -0.72
N ALA A 30 10.79 12.06 -0.91
CA ALA A 30 9.43 11.99 -1.43
C ALA A 30 8.72 10.76 -0.85
N ILE A 31 7.39 10.84 -0.76
CA ILE A 31 6.54 9.77 -0.25
C ILE A 31 5.42 9.45 -1.23
N ALA A 32 4.97 8.21 -1.24
CA ALA A 32 3.75 7.81 -1.93
C ALA A 32 2.64 7.53 -0.89
N ILE A 33 1.61 8.38 -0.89
CA ILE A 33 0.44 8.17 -0.06
C ILE A 33 -0.43 7.09 -0.70
N ALA A 34 -0.53 5.96 -0.03
CA ALA A 34 -1.38 4.84 -0.39
C ALA A 34 -2.72 4.96 0.34
N VAL A 35 -3.77 5.37 -0.37
CA VAL A 35 -5.06 5.61 0.25
C VAL A 35 -5.77 4.30 0.54
N VAL A 36 -6.03 4.04 1.81
CA VAL A 36 -6.91 2.95 2.23
C VAL A 36 -8.35 3.38 1.98
N SER A 37 -9.04 2.64 1.12
CA SER A 37 -10.49 2.75 0.94
C SER A 37 -11.13 1.56 1.61
N GLU A 38 -11.92 1.82 2.62
CA GLU A 38 -12.83 0.83 3.17
C GLU A 38 -13.99 0.58 2.20
N LEU A 39 -14.78 -0.46 2.46
CA LEU A 39 -15.91 -0.81 1.59
C LEU A 39 -17.06 0.23 1.61
N ALA A 40 -16.96 1.25 2.46
CA ALA A 40 -17.96 2.29 2.64
C ALA A 40 -17.35 3.69 2.51
N GLY A 41 -17.81 4.44 1.50
CA GLY A 41 -17.49 5.86 1.37
C GLY A 41 -16.18 6.19 0.63
N PRO A 42 -15.86 7.49 0.53
CA PRO A 42 -14.77 7.98 -0.31
C PRO A 42 -13.35 7.77 0.27
N GLY A 43 -13.23 7.20 1.48
CA GLY A 43 -11.95 6.95 2.14
C GLY A 43 -11.10 8.20 2.33
N GLY A 44 -9.78 8.02 2.34
CA GLY A 44 -8.80 9.09 2.53
C GLY A 44 -8.47 9.93 1.27
N ASN A 45 -9.10 9.66 0.12
CA ASN A 45 -8.82 10.39 -1.12
C ASN A 45 -8.88 11.92 -0.98
N PRO A 46 -9.89 12.52 -0.30
CA PRO A 46 -9.96 13.97 -0.15
C PRO A 46 -8.71 14.58 0.48
N ALA A 47 -8.27 14.05 1.62
CA ALA A 47 -7.07 14.54 2.32
C ALA A 47 -5.79 14.31 1.50
N ALA A 48 -5.68 13.17 0.83
CA ALA A 48 -4.52 12.85 0.00
C ALA A 48 -4.41 13.74 -1.25
N LEU A 49 -5.53 14.13 -1.88
CA LEU A 49 -5.55 15.09 -2.97
C LEU A 49 -5.07 16.49 -2.51
N VAL A 50 -5.51 16.94 -1.34
CA VAL A 50 -5.05 18.21 -0.76
C VAL A 50 -3.56 18.13 -0.41
N ALA A 51 -3.11 17.04 0.19
CA ALA A 51 -1.70 16.81 0.51
C ALA A 51 -0.82 16.91 -0.74
N LYS A 52 -1.19 16.21 -1.82
CA LYS A 52 -0.46 16.26 -3.09
C LYS A 52 -0.50 17.65 -3.73
N ALA A 53 -1.61 18.37 -3.64
CA ALA A 53 -1.73 19.72 -4.16
C ALA A 53 -0.79 20.72 -3.45
N ARG A 54 -0.55 20.53 -2.15
CA ARG A 54 0.38 21.34 -1.35
C ARG A 54 1.83 20.99 -1.59
N HIS A 55 2.12 19.72 -1.87
CA HIS A 55 3.47 19.19 -2.07
C HIS A 55 3.63 18.49 -3.43
N PRO A 56 3.40 19.19 -4.57
CA PRO A 56 3.25 18.56 -5.88
C PRO A 56 4.52 17.91 -6.43
N LYS A 57 5.69 18.16 -5.82
CA LYS A 57 6.97 17.57 -6.22
C LYS A 57 7.47 16.46 -5.30
N GLN A 58 6.78 16.24 -4.17
CA GLN A 58 7.25 15.31 -3.12
C GLN A 58 6.22 14.25 -2.76
N ILE A 59 4.93 14.46 -3.10
CA ILE A 59 3.87 13.51 -2.80
C ILE A 59 3.36 12.85 -4.08
N PHE A 60 3.62 11.55 -4.19
CA PHE A 60 2.94 10.66 -5.11
C PHE A 60 1.62 10.20 -4.49
N LEU A 61 0.60 9.96 -5.32
CA LEU A 61 -0.71 9.53 -4.86
C LEU A 61 -1.09 8.18 -5.48
N PHE A 62 -1.28 7.18 -4.65
CA PHE A 62 -1.97 5.95 -4.98
C PHE A 62 -3.38 6.03 -4.40
N ALA A 63 -4.30 6.54 -5.20
CA ALA A 63 -5.67 6.80 -4.76
C ALA A 63 -6.44 5.50 -4.53
N GLY A 64 -7.35 5.53 -3.56
CA GLY A 64 -8.29 4.44 -3.31
C GLY A 64 -9.48 4.46 -4.26
N LEU A 65 -10.09 3.29 -4.48
CA LEU A 65 -11.34 3.18 -5.23
C LEU A 65 -12.55 3.31 -4.28
N ASP A 66 -13.63 3.83 -4.80
CA ASP A 66 -14.91 3.89 -4.11
C ASP A 66 -15.71 2.62 -4.43
N TYR A 67 -15.92 1.80 -3.42
CA TYR A 67 -16.65 0.54 -3.52
C TYR A 67 -18.12 0.64 -3.08
N SER A 68 -18.61 1.82 -2.76
CA SER A 68 -19.96 2.03 -2.21
C SER A 68 -21.06 1.46 -3.11
N ALA A 69 -20.89 1.56 -4.43
CA ALA A 69 -21.83 0.97 -5.39
C ALA A 69 -21.88 -0.58 -5.37
N LEU A 70 -20.89 -1.24 -4.76
CA LEU A 70 -20.82 -2.70 -4.67
C LEU A 70 -21.35 -3.23 -3.34
N THR A 71 -21.41 -2.40 -2.32
CA THR A 71 -21.63 -2.81 -0.93
C THR A 71 -22.80 -2.13 -0.25
N GLN A 72 -23.31 -1.03 -0.80
CA GLN A 72 -24.36 -0.21 -0.20
C GLN A 72 -25.34 0.29 -1.25
N GLU A 73 -26.57 0.61 -0.82
CA GLU A 73 -27.54 1.35 -1.62
C GLU A 73 -27.13 2.84 -1.63
N VAL A 74 -26.59 3.30 -2.75
CA VAL A 74 -26.23 4.71 -2.98
C VAL A 74 -26.88 5.22 -4.25
N ASP A 75 -26.98 6.52 -4.40
CA ASP A 75 -27.45 7.13 -5.67
C ASP A 75 -26.45 6.81 -6.79
N HIS A 76 -26.83 5.87 -7.66
CA HIS A 76 -26.00 5.43 -8.79
C HIS A 76 -25.60 6.55 -9.75
N ARG A 77 -26.23 7.73 -9.69
CA ARG A 77 -25.80 8.92 -10.45
C ARG A 77 -24.51 9.52 -9.92
N LEU A 78 -24.18 9.28 -8.65
CA LEU A 78 -22.97 9.76 -7.99
C LEU A 78 -21.81 8.77 -8.11
N THR A 79 -22.10 7.50 -8.37
CA THR A 79 -21.09 6.43 -8.43
C THR A 79 -20.62 6.18 -9.85
N LEU A 80 -19.38 5.67 -9.95
CA LEU A 80 -18.76 5.28 -11.22
C LEU A 80 -18.37 3.80 -11.14
N SER A 81 -18.42 3.08 -12.27
CA SER A 81 -17.79 1.76 -12.36
C SER A 81 -16.29 1.84 -12.04
N LEU A 82 -15.71 0.78 -11.48
CA LEU A 82 -14.29 0.80 -11.06
C LEU A 82 -13.34 1.18 -12.20
N GLY A 83 -13.59 0.71 -13.43
CA GLY A 83 -12.80 1.10 -14.60
C GLY A 83 -12.88 2.60 -14.91
N ARG A 84 -14.08 3.20 -14.79
CA ARG A 84 -14.25 4.66 -14.96
C ARG A 84 -13.63 5.45 -13.83
N GLN A 85 -13.60 4.91 -12.62
CA GLN A 85 -12.87 5.52 -11.52
C GLN A 85 -11.37 5.58 -11.81
N VAL A 86 -10.77 4.51 -12.34
CA VAL A 86 -9.35 4.51 -12.74
C VAL A 86 -9.07 5.59 -13.79
N GLU A 87 -9.91 5.73 -14.82
CA GLU A 87 -9.78 6.80 -15.83
C GLU A 87 -9.82 8.19 -15.18
N ARG A 88 -10.77 8.39 -14.27
CA ARG A 88 -10.94 9.66 -13.56
C ARG A 88 -9.75 9.96 -12.66
N LEU A 89 -9.28 8.99 -11.86
CA LEU A 89 -8.12 9.15 -11.00
C LEU A 89 -6.87 9.50 -11.82
N ARG A 90 -6.70 8.86 -12.98
CA ARG A 90 -5.63 9.19 -13.90
C ARG A 90 -5.73 10.63 -14.42
N ALA A 91 -6.91 11.08 -14.80
CA ALA A 91 -7.16 12.44 -15.26
C ALA A 91 -6.95 13.49 -14.17
N LEU A 92 -7.25 13.16 -12.90
CA LEU A 92 -6.97 14.01 -11.74
C LEU A 92 -5.48 14.22 -11.50
N GLY A 93 -4.62 13.32 -11.98
CA GLY A 93 -3.18 13.32 -11.70
C GLY A 93 -2.75 12.31 -10.62
N SER A 94 -3.56 11.28 -10.34
CA SER A 94 -3.09 10.17 -9.49
C SER A 94 -1.97 9.40 -10.18
N ASP A 95 -0.97 8.97 -9.40
CA ASP A 95 0.20 8.24 -9.89
C ASP A 95 -0.05 6.74 -9.97
N GLY A 96 -0.94 6.23 -9.14
CA GLY A 96 -1.34 4.83 -9.07
C GLY A 96 -2.68 4.66 -8.36
N VAL A 97 -3.06 3.41 -8.15
CA VAL A 97 -4.23 3.00 -7.35
C VAL A 97 -3.78 2.11 -6.21
N LYS A 98 -4.36 2.29 -5.03
CA LYS A 98 -4.24 1.37 -3.89
C LYS A 98 -5.47 0.50 -3.81
N MET A 99 -5.29 -0.81 -3.66
CA MET A 99 -6.36 -1.75 -3.33
C MET A 99 -6.03 -2.51 -2.04
N LEU A 100 -7.04 -2.66 -1.19
CA LEU A 100 -6.97 -3.43 0.06
C LEU A 100 -7.86 -4.69 0.00
N THR A 101 -8.46 -4.95 -1.14
CA THR A 101 -9.47 -6.01 -1.33
C THR A 101 -8.94 -7.42 -1.08
N GLY A 102 -7.63 -7.62 -1.15
CA GLY A 102 -6.97 -8.88 -0.84
C GLY A 102 -6.64 -9.10 0.64
N LYS A 103 -6.86 -8.11 1.52
CA LYS A 103 -6.76 -8.31 2.97
C LYS A 103 -7.87 -9.26 3.44
N PRO A 104 -7.59 -10.31 4.23
CA PRO A 104 -8.58 -11.37 4.52
C PRO A 104 -9.89 -10.86 5.10
N ASN A 105 -9.87 -9.91 6.04
CA ASN A 105 -11.06 -9.34 6.61
C ASN A 105 -11.88 -8.51 5.60
N VAL A 106 -11.22 -7.76 4.72
CA VAL A 106 -11.88 -6.98 3.65
C VAL A 106 -12.48 -7.92 2.60
N ARG A 107 -11.71 -8.95 2.19
CA ARG A 107 -12.17 -9.97 1.23
C ARG A 107 -13.38 -10.74 1.77
N ARG A 108 -13.37 -11.08 3.07
CA ARG A 108 -14.51 -11.71 3.73
C ARG A 108 -15.73 -10.78 3.76
N SER A 109 -15.53 -9.53 4.17
CA SER A 109 -16.63 -8.55 4.30
C SER A 109 -17.28 -8.23 2.95
N SER A 110 -16.49 -8.12 1.88
CA SER A 110 -17.01 -7.88 0.54
C SER A 110 -17.73 -9.10 -0.06
N GLY A 111 -17.30 -10.30 0.30
CA GLY A 111 -17.74 -11.54 -0.35
C GLY A 111 -17.28 -11.68 -1.82
N ILE A 112 -16.50 -10.72 -2.37
CA ILE A 112 -16.16 -10.64 -3.79
C ILE A 112 -14.73 -11.15 -4.01
N ALA A 113 -14.57 -12.23 -4.79
CA ALA A 113 -13.26 -12.78 -5.13
C ALA A 113 -12.40 -11.77 -5.91
N LEU A 114 -11.06 -11.79 -5.73
CA LEU A 114 -10.16 -10.84 -6.37
C LEU A 114 -10.21 -10.94 -7.89
N ASP A 115 -10.44 -12.13 -8.43
CA ASP A 115 -10.56 -12.43 -9.85
C ASP A 115 -12.01 -12.34 -10.38
N SER A 116 -12.93 -11.80 -9.57
CA SER A 116 -14.33 -11.57 -9.97
C SER A 116 -14.43 -10.63 -11.18
N PRO A 117 -15.39 -10.87 -12.09
CA PRO A 117 -15.70 -9.95 -13.19
C PRO A 117 -15.98 -8.50 -12.76
N VAL A 118 -16.38 -8.28 -11.49
CA VAL A 118 -16.59 -6.95 -10.90
C VAL A 118 -15.33 -6.09 -10.98
N TYR A 119 -14.15 -6.68 -10.81
CA TYR A 119 -12.87 -5.97 -10.86
C TYR A 119 -12.24 -5.92 -12.26
N GLU A 120 -12.76 -6.68 -13.23
CA GLU A 120 -12.16 -6.82 -14.56
C GLU A 120 -11.92 -5.48 -15.26
N GLY A 121 -12.94 -4.59 -15.24
CA GLY A 121 -12.83 -3.26 -15.82
C GLY A 121 -11.78 -2.39 -15.15
N CYS A 122 -11.51 -2.60 -13.86
CA CYS A 122 -10.43 -1.92 -13.13
C CYS A 122 -9.06 -2.38 -13.62
N PHE A 123 -8.80 -3.70 -13.60
CA PHE A 123 -7.51 -4.26 -13.99
C PHE A 123 -7.18 -3.98 -15.45
N ALA A 124 -8.15 -4.18 -16.35
CA ALA A 124 -7.99 -3.87 -17.78
C ALA A 124 -7.65 -2.38 -18.02
N ARG A 125 -8.25 -1.47 -17.24
CA ARG A 125 -7.99 -0.05 -17.40
C ARG A 125 -6.63 0.36 -16.80
N LEU A 126 -6.25 -0.18 -15.65
CA LEU A 126 -4.92 0.01 -15.07
C LEU A 126 -3.83 -0.45 -16.03
N GLU A 127 -4.00 -1.66 -16.59
CA GLU A 127 -3.07 -2.23 -17.57
C GLU A 127 -2.96 -1.34 -18.83
N ALA A 128 -4.10 -0.98 -19.44
CA ALA A 128 -4.14 -0.17 -20.66
C ALA A 128 -3.51 1.22 -20.47
N LEU A 129 -3.63 1.83 -19.30
CA LEU A 129 -3.05 3.12 -18.96
C LEU A 129 -1.60 3.02 -18.44
N GLY A 130 -1.08 1.80 -18.24
CA GLY A 130 0.19 1.56 -17.58
C GLY A 130 0.25 2.18 -16.17
N MET A 131 -0.91 2.31 -15.52
CA MET A 131 -1.06 2.89 -14.18
C MET A 131 -0.81 1.81 -13.13
N PRO A 132 0.15 1.99 -12.21
CA PRO A 132 0.51 0.94 -11.27
C PRO A 132 -0.55 0.75 -10.18
N LEU A 133 -0.67 -0.49 -9.73
CA LEU A 133 -1.49 -0.93 -8.62
C LEU A 133 -0.60 -1.27 -7.43
N LEU A 134 -0.77 -0.58 -6.30
CA LEU A 134 -0.25 -1.00 -5.00
C LEU A 134 -1.33 -1.87 -4.34
N TRP A 135 -1.05 -3.17 -4.22
CA TRP A 135 -2.05 -4.15 -3.84
C TRP A 135 -1.69 -4.89 -2.56
N HIS A 136 -2.55 -4.76 -1.55
CA HIS A 136 -2.46 -5.55 -0.34
C HIS A 136 -3.22 -6.86 -0.54
N VAL A 137 -2.51 -7.97 -0.56
CA VAL A 137 -3.07 -9.32 -0.68
C VAL A 137 -2.48 -10.19 0.42
N ASN A 138 -3.31 -10.84 1.20
CA ASN A 138 -2.96 -11.59 2.39
C ASN A 138 -2.63 -10.75 3.63
N ASP A 139 -2.14 -11.43 4.66
CA ASP A 139 -1.62 -10.91 5.92
C ASP A 139 -0.56 -11.89 6.48
N PRO A 140 0.16 -11.53 7.56
CA PRO A 140 1.09 -12.44 8.23
C PRO A 140 0.45 -13.77 8.59
N GLU A 141 1.20 -14.87 8.47
CA GLU A 141 0.69 -16.21 8.79
C GLU A 141 0.28 -16.34 10.26
N GLU A 142 0.94 -15.58 11.13
CA GLU A 142 0.65 -15.48 12.55
C GLU A 142 -0.82 -15.08 12.83
N PHE A 143 -1.47 -14.35 11.92
CA PHE A 143 -2.88 -13.95 12.10
C PHE A 143 -3.88 -15.10 11.93
N TRP A 144 -3.45 -16.25 11.38
CA TRP A 144 -4.25 -17.48 11.37
C TRP A 144 -3.98 -18.40 12.56
N ASP A 145 -3.11 -17.99 13.50
CA ASP A 145 -2.79 -18.72 14.72
C ASP A 145 -3.00 -17.82 15.94
N PRO A 146 -4.10 -18.00 16.69
CA PRO A 146 -4.39 -17.16 17.85
C PRO A 146 -3.32 -17.17 18.94
N GLU A 147 -2.48 -18.23 19.01
CA GLU A 147 -1.39 -18.32 19.99
C GLU A 147 -0.15 -17.51 19.55
N ARG A 148 -0.03 -17.24 18.25
CA ARG A 148 1.09 -16.50 17.65
C ARG A 148 0.73 -15.06 17.27
N ALA A 149 -0.56 -14.78 17.08
CA ALA A 149 -1.01 -13.43 16.72
C ALA A 149 -0.75 -12.45 17.86
N PRO A 150 -0.23 -11.24 17.57
CA PRO A 150 -0.02 -10.25 18.62
C PRO A 150 -1.36 -9.76 19.16
N GLU A 151 -1.42 -9.46 20.47
CA GLU A 151 -2.66 -9.07 21.15
C GLU A 151 -3.38 -7.89 20.47
N TRP A 152 -2.61 -6.92 19.98
CA TRP A 152 -3.17 -5.74 19.30
C TRP A 152 -3.91 -6.08 17.98
N ALA A 153 -3.66 -7.25 17.35
CA ALA A 153 -4.36 -7.69 16.14
C ALA A 153 -5.81 -8.10 16.41
N THR A 154 -6.18 -8.32 17.66
CA THR A 154 -7.55 -8.72 18.07
C THR A 154 -8.55 -7.58 17.84
N ALA A 155 -8.24 -6.36 18.27
CA ALA A 155 -9.15 -5.23 18.20
C ALA A 155 -9.60 -4.87 16.76
N PRO A 156 -8.72 -4.85 15.74
CA PRO A 156 -9.12 -4.63 14.35
C PRO A 156 -9.71 -5.88 13.66
N GLY A 157 -9.84 -7.02 14.36
CA GLY A 157 -10.37 -8.26 13.79
C GLY A 157 -9.43 -8.94 12.80
N TRP A 158 -8.11 -8.91 13.06
CA TRP A 158 -7.08 -9.52 12.22
C TRP A 158 -6.61 -10.88 12.74
N ILE A 159 -7.45 -11.56 13.51
CA ILE A 159 -7.27 -12.97 13.86
C ILE A 159 -8.24 -13.78 13.03
N TYR A 160 -7.70 -14.65 12.18
CA TYR A 160 -8.43 -15.33 11.13
C TYR A 160 -8.65 -16.81 11.46
N ASP A 161 -9.84 -17.29 11.15
CA ASP A 161 -10.28 -18.67 11.32
C ASP A 161 -10.88 -19.22 10.00
N GLU A 162 -11.56 -20.34 10.05
CA GLU A 162 -12.17 -21.00 8.89
C GLU A 162 -13.24 -20.16 8.17
N ARG A 163 -13.71 -19.07 8.77
CA ARG A 163 -14.66 -18.11 8.17
C ARG A 163 -13.99 -17.14 7.20
N PHE A 164 -12.67 -17.07 7.21
CA PHE A 164 -11.89 -16.19 6.35
C PHE A 164 -11.32 -16.97 5.15
N PRO A 165 -11.02 -16.30 4.04
CA PRO A 165 -10.29 -16.93 2.95
C PRO A 165 -8.90 -17.38 3.44
N THR A 166 -8.44 -18.53 2.97
CA THR A 166 -7.08 -18.98 3.24
C THR A 166 -6.06 -18.18 2.44
N LYS A 167 -4.80 -18.12 2.90
CA LYS A 167 -3.71 -17.49 2.15
C LYS A 167 -3.63 -18.05 0.72
N GLU A 168 -3.72 -19.37 0.56
CA GLU A 168 -3.62 -20.02 -0.74
C GLU A 168 -4.77 -19.66 -1.67
N SER A 169 -6.00 -19.50 -1.16
CA SER A 169 -7.12 -19.06 -1.99
C SER A 169 -6.91 -17.64 -2.53
N LEU A 170 -6.38 -16.74 -1.70
CA LEU A 170 -6.07 -15.36 -2.09
C LEU A 170 -4.93 -15.29 -3.12
N TYR A 171 -3.87 -16.09 -2.94
CA TYR A 171 -2.80 -16.20 -3.93
C TYR A 171 -3.30 -16.76 -5.27
N ALA A 172 -4.19 -17.77 -5.23
CA ALA A 172 -4.78 -18.34 -6.45
C ALA A 172 -5.69 -17.34 -7.18
N GLU A 173 -6.57 -16.61 -6.47
CA GLU A 173 -7.41 -15.54 -7.03
C GLU A 173 -6.53 -14.47 -7.69
N CYS A 174 -5.50 -13.99 -6.99
CA CYS A 174 -4.57 -12.99 -7.49
C CYS A 174 -3.77 -13.49 -8.71
N GLY A 175 -3.28 -14.73 -8.66
CA GLY A 175 -2.56 -15.36 -9.78
C GLY A 175 -3.39 -15.35 -11.07
N ARG A 176 -4.70 -15.67 -10.99
CA ARG A 176 -5.59 -15.62 -12.16
C ARG A 176 -5.79 -14.21 -12.72
N VAL A 177 -5.73 -13.17 -11.88
CA VAL A 177 -5.73 -11.78 -12.34
C VAL A 177 -4.45 -11.47 -13.11
N LEU A 178 -3.28 -11.81 -12.56
CA LEU A 178 -1.99 -11.58 -13.22
C LEU A 178 -1.86 -12.33 -14.55
N GLU A 179 -2.45 -13.53 -14.66
CA GLU A 179 -2.48 -14.29 -15.90
C GLU A 179 -3.34 -13.63 -17.00
N ARG A 180 -4.48 -13.03 -16.60
CA ARG A 180 -5.34 -12.29 -17.54
C ARG A 180 -4.79 -10.93 -17.93
N HIS A 181 -3.99 -10.32 -17.07
CA HIS A 181 -3.42 -8.98 -17.23
C HIS A 181 -1.89 -9.00 -17.13
N PRO A 182 -1.19 -9.59 -18.11
CA PRO A 182 0.27 -9.83 -18.02
C PRO A 182 1.11 -8.54 -18.03
N ASN A 183 0.54 -7.41 -18.48
CA ASN A 183 1.22 -6.11 -18.46
C ASN A 183 0.78 -5.21 -17.30
N LEU A 184 -0.09 -5.69 -16.41
CA LEU A 184 -0.51 -4.96 -15.23
C LEU A 184 0.68 -4.75 -14.29
N LYS A 185 1.05 -3.49 -14.06
CA LYS A 185 2.10 -3.13 -13.12
C LYS A 185 1.58 -3.26 -11.69
N VAL A 186 2.14 -4.18 -10.92
CA VAL A 186 1.71 -4.43 -9.54
C VAL A 186 2.88 -4.24 -8.58
N ILE A 187 2.64 -3.51 -7.50
CA ILE A 187 3.48 -3.49 -6.31
C ILE A 187 2.69 -4.24 -5.23
N PHE A 188 3.18 -5.41 -4.83
CA PHE A 188 2.58 -6.09 -3.68
C PHE A 188 3.09 -5.52 -2.38
N ALA A 189 2.17 -5.09 -1.54
CA ALA A 189 2.46 -4.62 -0.19
C ALA A 189 3.07 -5.73 0.67
N HIS A 190 3.95 -5.33 1.62
CA HIS A 190 4.48 -6.20 2.67
C HIS A 190 5.15 -7.47 2.13
N PHE A 191 5.93 -7.31 1.06
CA PHE A 191 6.62 -8.44 0.40
C PHE A 191 5.68 -9.57 -0.05
N TYR A 192 4.39 -9.23 -0.27
CA TYR A 192 3.33 -10.20 -0.57
C TYR A 192 3.17 -11.27 0.51
N PHE A 193 3.67 -11.02 1.73
CA PHE A 193 3.72 -11.98 2.85
C PHE A 193 4.39 -13.32 2.50
N LEU A 194 5.41 -13.25 1.63
CA LEU A 194 6.24 -14.39 1.20
C LEU A 194 7.67 -14.33 1.75
N SER A 195 7.94 -13.53 2.77
CA SER A 195 9.28 -13.40 3.36
C SER A 195 9.83 -14.69 3.95
N ALA A 196 8.97 -15.62 4.37
CA ALA A 196 9.34 -16.96 4.85
C ALA A 196 9.58 -17.96 3.71
N ASP A 197 9.18 -17.67 2.47
CA ASP A 197 9.34 -18.54 1.30
C ASP A 197 9.92 -17.75 0.12
N LEU A 198 11.19 -17.43 0.20
CA LEU A 198 11.90 -16.67 -0.83
C LEU A 198 11.97 -17.42 -2.17
N LYS A 199 11.88 -18.74 -2.16
CA LYS A 199 11.79 -19.52 -3.39
C LYS A 199 10.49 -19.19 -4.14
N ARG A 200 9.35 -19.23 -3.46
CA ARG A 200 8.05 -18.88 -4.03
C ARG A 200 7.98 -17.41 -4.45
N ALA A 201 8.57 -16.52 -3.65
CA ALA A 201 8.69 -15.10 -4.02
C ALA A 201 9.49 -14.93 -5.33
N GLY A 202 10.58 -15.68 -5.50
CA GLY A 202 11.37 -15.70 -6.72
C GLY A 202 10.59 -16.24 -7.92
N GLU A 203 9.89 -17.36 -7.77
CA GLU A 203 9.03 -17.95 -8.81
C GLU A 203 7.93 -16.96 -9.27
N LEU A 204 7.33 -16.20 -8.34
CA LEU A 204 6.38 -15.13 -8.64
C LEU A 204 7.02 -14.05 -9.52
N LEU A 205 8.18 -13.53 -9.13
CA LEU A 205 8.88 -12.48 -9.84
C LEU A 205 9.40 -12.95 -11.21
N ASP A 206 9.85 -14.17 -11.34
CA ASP A 206 10.31 -14.77 -12.60
C ASP A 206 9.12 -14.98 -13.57
N ARG A 207 7.95 -15.39 -13.02
CA ARG A 207 6.73 -15.61 -13.82
C ARG A 207 6.06 -14.32 -14.29
N PHE A 208 6.05 -13.27 -13.47
CA PHE A 208 5.33 -12.02 -13.73
C PHE A 208 6.28 -10.81 -13.77
N PRO A 209 6.83 -10.47 -14.95
CA PRO A 209 7.83 -9.42 -15.08
C PRO A 209 7.38 -8.01 -14.64
N GLN A 210 6.10 -7.74 -14.51
CA GLN A 210 5.54 -6.45 -14.08
C GLN A 210 5.26 -6.36 -12.58
N VAL A 211 5.49 -7.43 -11.83
CA VAL A 211 5.30 -7.46 -10.37
C VAL A 211 6.54 -6.94 -9.65
N CYS A 212 6.36 -6.10 -8.65
CA CYS A 212 7.35 -5.66 -7.67
C CYS A 212 6.85 -5.97 -6.26
N LEU A 213 7.77 -6.00 -5.29
CA LEU A 213 7.48 -6.19 -3.87
C LEU A 213 7.91 -4.95 -3.11
N ASP A 214 7.12 -4.46 -2.15
CA ASP A 214 7.57 -3.41 -1.25
C ASP A 214 8.05 -3.95 0.10
N LEU A 215 8.76 -3.10 0.83
CA LEU A 215 9.36 -3.41 2.13
C LEU A 215 8.60 -2.76 3.29
N ALA A 216 7.37 -2.33 3.08
CA ALA A 216 6.50 -1.92 4.18
C ALA A 216 6.40 -3.08 5.19
N PRO A 217 6.72 -2.89 6.48
CA PRO A 217 6.85 -4.01 7.40
C PRO A 217 5.55 -4.80 7.58
N GLY A 218 5.61 -6.11 7.36
CA GLY A 218 4.76 -7.06 8.02
C GLY A 218 5.46 -7.50 9.32
N ILE A 219 4.72 -7.89 10.35
CA ILE A 219 5.31 -8.22 11.67
C ILE A 219 6.39 -9.30 11.59
N GLU A 220 6.32 -10.19 10.61
CA GLU A 220 7.21 -11.35 10.41
C GLU A 220 8.38 -11.05 9.47
N MET A 221 8.22 -10.11 8.54
CA MET A 221 9.03 -9.99 7.33
C MET A 221 10.53 -9.86 7.62
N PHE A 222 10.93 -8.89 8.42
CA PHE A 222 12.35 -8.67 8.74
C PHE A 222 12.93 -9.74 9.68
N HIS A 223 12.10 -10.40 10.47
CA HIS A 223 12.51 -11.56 11.28
C HIS A 223 12.80 -12.76 10.40
N ASN A 224 12.01 -12.98 9.35
CA ASN A 224 12.27 -14.06 8.37
C ASN A 224 13.57 -13.80 7.61
N PHE A 225 13.82 -12.58 7.14
CA PHE A 225 15.11 -12.21 6.52
C PHE A 225 16.29 -12.37 7.48
N SER A 226 16.10 -12.05 8.76
CA SER A 226 17.13 -12.19 9.81
C SER A 226 17.43 -13.66 10.16
N ALA A 227 16.48 -14.55 9.94
CA ALA A 227 16.65 -15.98 10.21
C ALA A 227 17.57 -16.65 9.17
N ASP A 228 17.53 -16.19 7.90
CA ASP A 228 18.41 -16.62 6.81
C ASP A 228 18.98 -15.40 6.08
N VAL A 229 19.97 -14.75 6.70
CA VAL A 229 20.59 -13.52 6.17
C VAL A 229 21.26 -13.74 4.82
N GLU A 230 21.88 -14.90 4.62
CA GLU A 230 22.59 -15.20 3.36
C GLU A 230 21.60 -15.40 2.22
N GLY A 231 20.60 -16.26 2.40
CA GLY A 231 19.56 -16.48 1.40
C GLY A 231 18.75 -15.23 1.12
N ALA A 232 18.42 -14.44 2.13
CA ALA A 232 17.75 -13.14 1.95
C ALA A 232 18.63 -12.16 1.15
N ARG A 233 19.93 -12.02 1.49
CA ARG A 233 20.87 -11.18 0.75
C ARG A 233 20.98 -11.60 -0.72
N GLU A 234 21.13 -12.88 -1.01
CA GLU A 234 21.18 -13.42 -2.37
C GLU A 234 19.89 -13.08 -3.14
N PHE A 235 18.74 -13.27 -2.51
CA PHE A 235 17.43 -12.91 -3.08
C PHE A 235 17.37 -11.41 -3.43
N PHE A 236 17.74 -10.54 -2.50
CA PHE A 236 17.70 -9.09 -2.70
C PHE A 236 18.65 -8.63 -3.82
N VAL A 237 19.84 -9.21 -3.92
CA VAL A 237 20.79 -8.92 -5.00
C VAL A 237 20.26 -9.42 -6.35
N ARG A 238 19.69 -10.62 -6.40
CA ARG A 238 19.11 -11.19 -7.62
C ARG A 238 17.93 -10.37 -8.13
N TYR A 239 17.03 -9.96 -7.23
CA TYR A 239 15.80 -9.25 -7.59
C TYR A 239 15.85 -7.76 -7.24
N GLN A 240 17.04 -7.17 -7.14
CA GLN A 240 17.24 -5.78 -6.76
C GLN A 240 16.44 -4.77 -7.59
N ASP A 241 16.10 -5.10 -8.83
CA ASP A 241 15.31 -4.27 -9.74
C ASP A 241 13.78 -4.37 -9.51
N ARG A 242 13.35 -5.20 -8.57
CA ARG A 242 11.94 -5.55 -8.34
C ARG A 242 11.49 -5.29 -6.90
N ILE A 243 12.35 -4.72 -6.07
CA ILE A 243 12.09 -4.42 -4.65
C ILE A 243 12.05 -2.91 -4.48
N LEU A 244 11.05 -2.40 -3.75
CA LEU A 244 10.85 -0.98 -3.47
C LEU A 244 10.92 -0.71 -1.96
N PHE A 245 11.56 0.38 -1.60
CA PHE A 245 11.57 0.87 -0.22
C PHE A 245 10.17 1.36 0.17
N GLY A 246 9.65 0.87 1.28
CA GLY A 246 8.38 1.24 1.87
C GLY A 246 8.43 1.03 3.38
N THR A 247 7.65 1.79 4.15
CA THR A 247 7.71 1.75 5.62
C THR A 247 6.37 1.63 6.33
N ASP A 248 5.27 1.71 5.62
CA ASP A 248 3.93 1.79 6.22
C ASP A 248 3.80 2.94 7.24
N LEU A 249 4.48 4.06 6.94
CA LEU A 249 4.54 5.23 7.80
C LEU A 249 3.20 5.97 7.82
N VAL A 250 2.80 6.39 9.01
CA VAL A 250 1.73 7.38 9.24
C VAL A 250 2.29 8.54 10.07
N GLU A 251 1.53 9.62 10.25
CA GLU A 251 2.00 10.86 10.88
C GLU A 251 2.51 10.68 12.31
N ASP A 252 1.97 9.70 13.04
CA ASP A 252 2.32 9.40 14.45
C ASP A 252 3.12 8.09 14.60
N SER A 253 3.67 7.56 13.50
CA SER A 253 4.58 6.42 13.57
C SER A 253 5.81 6.76 14.40
N PRO A 254 6.43 5.79 15.08
CA PRO A 254 7.72 6.01 15.73
C PRO A 254 8.77 6.50 14.73
N ALA A 255 9.60 7.47 15.13
CA ALA A 255 10.67 8.00 14.30
C ALA A 255 11.70 6.93 13.88
N SER A 256 11.81 5.88 14.71
CA SER A 256 12.71 4.74 14.47
C SER A 256 12.30 3.84 13.29
N ARG A 257 11.05 3.91 12.79
CA ARG A 257 10.56 2.99 11.76
C ARG A 257 11.42 2.96 10.50
N ILE A 258 11.69 4.11 9.95
CA ILE A 258 12.55 4.25 8.76
C ILE A 258 13.98 3.76 9.07
N GLU A 259 14.49 4.08 10.25
CA GLU A 259 15.83 3.67 10.68
C GLU A 259 15.96 2.15 10.80
N VAL A 260 14.95 1.47 11.38
CA VAL A 260 14.94 0.00 11.50
C VAL A 260 15.01 -0.64 10.12
N VAL A 261 14.15 -0.21 9.17
CA VAL A 261 14.17 -0.73 7.79
C VAL A 261 15.52 -0.50 7.14
N ARG A 262 16.06 0.73 7.24
CA ARG A 262 17.38 1.04 6.68
C ARG A 262 18.47 0.18 7.28
N ARG A 263 18.51 0.05 8.61
CA ARG A 263 19.52 -0.73 9.31
C ARG A 263 19.51 -2.19 8.88
N CYS A 264 18.31 -2.76 8.68
CA CYS A 264 18.17 -4.10 8.12
C CYS A 264 18.77 -4.25 6.72
N LEU A 265 18.70 -3.22 5.89
CA LEU A 265 19.20 -3.27 4.51
C LEU A 265 20.69 -2.90 4.41
N GLU A 266 21.14 -1.88 5.16
CA GLU A 266 22.44 -1.23 4.99
C GLU A 266 23.59 -1.91 5.76
N THR A 267 23.31 -2.50 6.93
CA THR A 267 24.35 -2.97 7.85
C THR A 267 24.37 -4.49 7.99
N ALA A 268 25.45 -5.03 8.58
CA ALA A 268 25.53 -6.42 9.03
C ALA A 268 25.25 -6.58 10.53
N ASP A 269 24.72 -5.53 11.17
CA ASP A 269 24.52 -5.50 12.61
C ASP A 269 23.51 -6.54 13.08
N VAL A 270 23.69 -6.93 14.34
CA VAL A 270 22.66 -7.57 15.16
C VAL A 270 22.16 -6.53 16.15
N PHE A 271 20.88 -6.25 16.16
CA PHE A 271 20.31 -5.18 16.98
C PHE A 271 18.90 -5.50 17.48
N HIS A 272 18.53 -4.84 18.58
CA HIS A 272 17.17 -4.93 19.11
C HIS A 272 16.25 -3.92 18.42
N VAL A 273 15.04 -4.38 18.11
CA VAL A 273 13.96 -3.49 17.65
C VAL A 273 13.53 -2.60 18.82
N PRO A 274 13.30 -1.30 18.62
CA PRO A 274 12.71 -0.44 19.62
C PRO A 274 11.33 -0.96 20.07
N THR A 275 11.06 -0.90 21.38
CA THR A 275 9.84 -1.46 21.97
C THR A 275 8.54 -0.77 21.53
N ASN A 276 8.66 0.42 20.96
CA ASN A 276 7.54 1.20 20.42
C ASN A 276 7.29 0.97 18.92
N GLU A 277 7.87 -0.09 18.33
CA GLU A 277 7.71 -0.45 16.90
C GLU A 277 6.87 -1.72 16.73
N PRO A 278 5.54 -1.64 16.83
CA PRO A 278 4.66 -2.82 16.83
C PRO A 278 4.73 -3.62 15.53
N LEU A 279 5.06 -2.99 14.39
CA LEU A 279 5.19 -3.68 13.09
C LEU A 279 6.46 -4.56 12.96
N PHE A 280 7.30 -4.60 14.00
CA PHE A 280 8.47 -5.48 14.04
C PHE A 280 8.44 -6.44 15.23
N TRP A 281 7.25 -6.60 15.83
CA TRP A 281 7.04 -7.40 17.04
C TRP A 281 6.00 -8.48 16.81
N PRO A 282 6.36 -9.64 16.22
CA PRO A 282 5.39 -10.72 16.06
C PRO A 282 5.02 -11.37 17.40
N ASP A 283 5.99 -11.51 18.32
CA ASP A 283 5.83 -12.12 19.65
C ASP A 283 7.01 -11.75 20.57
N HIS A 284 7.94 -12.67 20.79
CA HIS A 284 9.15 -12.49 21.63
C HIS A 284 10.42 -12.25 20.82
N ARG A 285 10.33 -12.19 19.50
CA ARG A 285 11.46 -11.95 18.60
C ARG A 285 11.77 -10.47 18.54
N THR A 286 12.76 -10.04 19.30
CA THR A 286 13.13 -8.63 19.46
C THR A 286 14.42 -8.25 18.77
N THR A 287 15.10 -9.24 18.15
CA THR A 287 16.42 -9.06 17.54
C THR A 287 16.34 -9.23 16.03
N LEU A 288 16.89 -8.28 15.31
CA LEU A 288 17.06 -8.32 13.86
C LEU A 288 18.55 -8.36 13.47
N ARG A 289 18.82 -8.90 12.29
CA ARG A 289 20.15 -8.94 11.66
C ARG A 289 20.07 -8.28 10.30
N GLY A 290 21.00 -7.36 10.04
CA GLY A 290 21.07 -6.66 8.78
C GLY A 290 21.66 -7.50 7.64
N LEU A 291 21.24 -7.15 6.41
CA LEU A 291 21.60 -7.84 5.17
C LEU A 291 22.88 -7.30 4.52
N ALA A 292 23.37 -6.13 4.91
CA ALA A 292 24.53 -5.45 4.32
C ALA A 292 24.51 -5.45 2.79
N LEU A 293 23.42 -4.97 2.20
CA LEU A 293 23.22 -4.97 0.75
C LEU A 293 24.27 -4.05 0.06
N PRO A 294 24.72 -4.41 -1.17
CA PRO A 294 25.61 -3.56 -1.93
C PRO A 294 24.96 -2.23 -2.30
N ALA A 295 25.79 -1.18 -2.44
CA ALA A 295 25.33 0.19 -2.67
C ALA A 295 24.50 0.36 -3.95
N ASP A 296 24.78 -0.40 -5.00
CA ASP A 296 24.02 -0.40 -6.24
C ASP A 296 22.61 -1.00 -6.07
N ALA A 297 22.48 -2.07 -5.28
CA ALA A 297 21.18 -2.61 -4.92
C ALA A 297 20.38 -1.63 -4.05
N LEU A 298 21.01 -1.02 -3.04
CA LEU A 298 20.37 0.00 -2.21
C LEU A 298 19.90 1.21 -3.05
N ALA A 299 20.69 1.70 -4.01
CA ALA A 299 20.30 2.80 -4.87
C ALA A 299 19.05 2.49 -5.70
N LYS A 300 18.89 1.25 -6.15
CA LYS A 300 17.71 0.78 -6.87
C LYS A 300 16.49 0.70 -5.94
N ILE A 301 16.64 0.06 -4.78
CA ILE A 301 15.57 -0.13 -3.78
C ILE A 301 15.08 1.21 -3.24
N TYR A 302 15.98 2.13 -2.90
CA TYR A 302 15.66 3.42 -2.28
C TYR A 302 15.00 4.46 -3.19
N GLY A 303 14.89 4.18 -4.48
CA GLY A 303 14.19 5.12 -5.37
C GLY A 303 14.36 4.83 -6.86
N GLY A 304 15.44 4.18 -7.28
CA GLY A 304 15.66 3.85 -8.68
C GLY A 304 14.51 3.07 -9.30
N ASN A 305 14.05 2.02 -8.62
CA ASN A 305 12.93 1.19 -9.06
C ASN A 305 11.61 1.94 -9.06
N PHE A 306 11.36 2.74 -8.03
CA PHE A 306 10.14 3.56 -7.96
C PHE A 306 10.09 4.55 -9.13
N ARG A 307 11.18 5.30 -9.37
CA ARG A 307 11.24 6.24 -10.50
C ARG A 307 11.08 5.58 -11.86
N ARG A 308 11.62 4.38 -12.05
CA ARG A 308 11.46 3.60 -13.28
C ARG A 308 10.02 3.12 -13.48
N LEU A 309 9.33 2.72 -12.41
CA LEU A 309 7.99 2.13 -12.47
C LEU A 309 6.90 3.21 -12.57
N ILE A 310 7.02 4.28 -11.78
CA ILE A 310 6.00 5.31 -11.57
C ILE A 310 6.32 6.59 -12.36
N GLY A 311 7.58 7.03 -12.27
CA GLY A 311 8.07 8.29 -12.84
C GLY A 311 9.03 9.01 -11.91
N ALA A 312 9.82 9.93 -12.46
CA ALA A 312 10.80 10.69 -11.68
C ALA A 312 10.14 11.71 -10.73
N GLU A 313 8.99 12.25 -11.14
CA GLU A 313 8.21 13.24 -10.40
C GLU A 313 6.76 12.82 -10.31
N PRO A 314 6.02 13.28 -9.26
CA PRO A 314 4.59 13.10 -9.18
C PRO A 314 3.87 13.74 -10.38
N ARG A 315 2.79 13.10 -10.84
CA ARG A 315 1.95 13.68 -11.89
C ARG A 315 1.35 15.01 -11.44
N PRO A 316 1.31 16.02 -12.31
CA PRO A 316 0.63 17.26 -11.98
C PRO A 316 -0.88 17.00 -11.76
N LEU A 317 -1.46 17.66 -10.75
CA LEU A 317 -2.89 17.63 -10.51
C LEU A 317 -3.62 18.61 -11.46
N ASP A 318 -4.72 18.16 -12.02
CA ASP A 318 -5.72 19.06 -12.61
C ASP A 318 -6.57 19.66 -11.50
N ARG A 319 -6.30 20.92 -11.12
CA ARG A 319 -6.96 21.59 -9.98
C ARG A 319 -8.48 21.66 -10.14
N GLU A 320 -8.99 21.96 -11.35
CA GLU A 320 -10.41 22.04 -11.59
C GLU A 320 -11.09 20.65 -11.50
N ALA A 321 -10.44 19.63 -12.04
CA ALA A 321 -10.92 18.26 -11.93
C ALA A 321 -10.91 17.78 -10.47
N VAL A 322 -9.86 18.13 -9.68
CA VAL A 322 -9.79 17.83 -8.24
C VAL A 322 -10.92 18.50 -7.48
N ARG A 323 -11.19 19.79 -7.74
CA ARG A 323 -12.31 20.51 -7.11
C ARG A 323 -13.65 19.79 -7.35
N LYS A 324 -13.94 19.43 -8.61
CA LYS A 324 -15.14 18.66 -8.97
C LYS A 324 -15.20 17.30 -8.30
N GLU A 325 -14.04 16.64 -8.15
CA GLU A 325 -13.97 15.34 -7.45
C GLU A 325 -14.29 15.49 -5.97
N LEU A 326 -13.73 16.48 -5.30
CA LEU A 326 -14.02 16.74 -3.88
C LEU A 326 -15.50 17.04 -3.66
N GLU A 327 -16.14 17.82 -4.55
CA GLU A 327 -17.58 18.07 -4.51
C GLU A 327 -18.41 16.79 -4.70
N ARG A 328 -18.01 15.92 -5.66
CA ARG A 328 -18.64 14.62 -5.88
C ARG A 328 -18.52 13.70 -4.67
N LEU A 329 -17.32 13.61 -4.08
CA LEU A 329 -17.06 12.79 -2.89
C LEU A 329 -17.83 13.32 -1.67
N ALA A 330 -17.98 14.65 -1.56
CA ALA A 330 -18.80 15.27 -0.52
C ALA A 330 -20.28 14.89 -0.67
N ALA A 331 -20.80 14.88 -1.90
CA ALA A 331 -22.18 14.45 -2.16
C ALA A 331 -22.40 12.97 -1.84
N ILE A 332 -21.44 12.09 -2.14
CA ILE A 332 -21.49 10.66 -1.73
C ILE A 332 -21.47 10.52 -0.21
N SER A 333 -20.62 11.29 0.49
CA SER A 333 -20.56 11.27 1.95
C SER A 333 -21.89 11.71 2.58
N ASP A 334 -22.56 12.72 2.00
CA ASP A 334 -23.88 13.14 2.45
C ASP A 334 -24.94 12.06 2.21
N ASP A 335 -24.94 11.42 1.04
CA ASP A 335 -25.88 10.35 0.67
C ASP A 335 -25.73 9.12 1.61
N LEU A 336 -24.50 8.81 1.99
CA LEU A 336 -24.18 7.75 2.94
C LEU A 336 -24.34 8.15 4.42
N GLY A 337 -24.65 9.41 4.72
CA GLY A 337 -24.74 9.92 6.08
C GLY A 337 -23.40 9.94 6.84
N VAL A 338 -22.28 9.99 6.14
CA VAL A 338 -20.93 10.01 6.74
C VAL A 338 -20.67 11.37 7.39
N SER A 339 -20.36 11.37 8.70
CA SER A 339 -20.05 12.58 9.46
C SER A 339 -18.81 12.33 10.35
N PRO A 340 -17.81 13.26 10.35
CA PRO A 340 -17.76 14.50 9.56
C PRO A 340 -17.62 14.24 8.05
N ASN A 341 -18.09 15.18 7.22
CA ASN A 341 -17.91 15.12 5.78
C ASN A 341 -16.53 15.69 5.40
N VAL A 342 -15.51 14.86 5.49
CA VAL A 342 -14.10 15.22 5.21
C VAL A 342 -13.92 15.78 3.79
N ALA A 343 -14.64 15.25 2.80
CA ALA A 343 -14.53 15.72 1.42
C ALA A 343 -14.99 17.18 1.28
N ARG A 344 -16.02 17.59 2.03
CA ARG A 344 -16.51 18.98 2.06
C ARG A 344 -15.50 19.92 2.71
N GLU A 345 -14.89 19.49 3.82
CA GLU A 345 -13.84 20.24 4.51
C GLU A 345 -12.61 20.42 3.59
N MET A 346 -12.22 19.35 2.90
CA MET A 346 -11.11 19.40 1.95
C MET A 346 -11.40 20.26 0.72
N ALA A 347 -12.63 20.28 0.22
CA ALA A 347 -13.03 21.19 -0.86
C ALA A 347 -12.87 22.66 -0.47
N GLN A 348 -13.21 23.02 0.77
CA GLN A 348 -13.00 24.38 1.31
C GLN A 348 -11.50 24.70 1.46
N ALA A 349 -10.69 23.74 1.95
CA ALA A 349 -9.25 23.91 2.12
C ALA A 349 -8.48 23.95 0.78
N PHE A 350 -9.08 23.44 -0.29
CA PHE A 350 -8.50 23.40 -1.64
C PHE A 350 -8.77 24.69 -2.43
N SER A 351 -9.76 25.47 -2.04
CA SER A 351 -10.11 26.76 -2.67
C SER A 351 -9.02 27.78 -2.47
#